data_19c2c5fbb7f684b6b7049022b53b5f92
#
_entry.id   19c2c5fbb7f684b6b7049022b53b5f92
#
_cell.length_a   1.000
_cell.length_b   1.000
_cell.length_c   1.000
_cell.angle_alpha   90.00
_cell.angle_beta   90.00
_cell.angle_gamma   90.00
#
_symmetry.space_group_name_H-M   'P 1'
#
loop_
_entity.id
_entity.type
_entity.pdbx_description
1 polymer ?
#
loop_
_entity_poly.entity_id
_entity_poly.type
_entity_poly.pdbx_seq_one_letter_code
_entity_poly.pdbx_strand_id
1 'polypeptide(L)'
;MASKEQMEAFIATQSDDILKAAYTEMLEGAINHPNQWEWYAIWMIELWDGTHIGDLCFKGITEEGNTEIGYGIEEDHQGRGYATEAVSALVDWAFEQPGVTCVTAETEESNIASQNVLKKAGFIPTGKFGEEGPLFARRKGKRQQTN
;
A
#
# COMPACT_ATOMS: atom_id res chain seq x y z
N MET A 1 11.49 2.22 0.92
CA MET A 1 11.18 1.20 1.93
C MET A 1 11.93 1.52 3.21
N ALA A 2 11.24 1.49 4.33
CA ALA A 2 11.83 1.86 5.61
C ALA A 2 12.65 0.72 6.21
N SER A 3 13.79 1.05 6.83
CA SER A 3 14.58 0.13 7.63
C SER A 3 13.92 -0.05 9.00
N LYS A 4 14.44 -1.02 9.78
CA LYS A 4 13.97 -1.24 11.15
C LYS A 4 14.08 0.04 11.99
N GLU A 5 15.24 0.70 11.91
CA GLU A 5 15.50 1.92 12.66
C GLU A 5 14.58 3.06 12.24
N GLN A 6 14.32 3.19 10.94
CA GLN A 6 13.40 4.19 10.43
C GLN A 6 11.96 3.92 10.89
N MET A 7 11.53 2.66 10.89
CA MET A 7 10.20 2.29 11.38
C MET A 7 10.06 2.57 12.88
N GLU A 8 11.08 2.22 13.66
CA GLU A 8 11.07 2.49 15.11
C GLU A 8 10.96 3.99 15.38
N ALA A 9 11.74 4.80 14.66
CA ALA A 9 11.69 6.25 14.80
C ALA A 9 10.33 6.81 14.40
N PHE A 10 9.77 6.32 13.30
CA PHE A 10 8.47 6.76 12.81
C PHE A 10 7.35 6.42 13.82
N ILE A 11 7.37 5.21 14.37
CA ILE A 11 6.40 4.77 15.37
C ILE A 11 6.45 5.67 16.60
N ALA A 12 7.66 6.04 17.03
CA ALA A 12 7.86 6.89 18.20
C ALA A 12 7.24 8.29 18.02
N THR A 13 7.08 8.77 16.78
CA THR A 13 6.48 10.08 16.49
C THR A 13 4.96 10.07 16.47
N GLN A 14 4.33 8.90 16.48
CA GLN A 14 2.88 8.79 16.38
C GLN A 14 2.20 9.12 17.70
N SER A 15 1.23 10.03 17.65
CA SER A 15 0.42 10.39 18.83
C SER A 15 -0.91 9.64 18.87
N ASP A 16 -1.37 9.12 17.73
CA ASP A 16 -2.60 8.34 17.62
C ASP A 16 -2.31 6.89 17.99
N ASP A 17 -2.95 6.40 19.06
CA ASP A 17 -2.71 5.06 19.57
C ASP A 17 -3.08 3.95 18.58
N ILE A 18 -4.12 4.18 17.76
CA ILE A 18 -4.56 3.20 16.76
C ILE A 18 -3.52 3.09 15.64
N LEU A 19 -3.04 4.22 15.14
CA LEU A 19 -2.00 4.24 14.12
C LEU A 19 -0.69 3.68 14.65
N LYS A 20 -0.35 4.02 15.89
CA LYS A 20 0.87 3.50 16.53
C LYS A 20 0.82 1.99 16.62
N ALA A 21 -0.31 1.42 17.01
CA ALA A 21 -0.49 -0.02 17.09
C ALA A 21 -0.39 -0.68 15.71
N ALA A 22 -0.99 -0.07 14.69
CA ALA A 22 -0.95 -0.59 13.32
C ALA A 22 0.49 -0.62 12.77
N TYR A 23 1.23 0.46 12.95
CA TYR A 23 2.63 0.51 12.50
C TYR A 23 3.53 -0.43 13.29
N THR A 24 3.24 -0.63 14.57
CA THR A 24 3.96 -1.60 15.40
C THR A 24 3.75 -3.02 14.88
N GLU A 25 2.52 -3.36 14.49
CA GLU A 25 2.22 -4.65 13.87
C GLU A 25 3.00 -4.85 12.57
N MET A 26 3.10 -3.81 11.75
CA MET A 26 3.87 -3.89 10.51
C MET A 26 5.34 -4.18 10.79
N LEU A 27 5.91 -3.50 11.78
CA LEU A 27 7.31 -3.73 12.17
C LEU A 27 7.52 -5.16 12.67
N GLU A 28 6.62 -5.65 13.52
CA GLU A 28 6.69 -7.02 14.02
C GLU A 28 6.62 -8.03 12.88
N GLY A 29 5.71 -7.79 11.91
CA GLY A 29 5.59 -8.63 10.72
C GLY A 29 6.89 -8.67 9.92
N ALA A 30 7.51 -7.51 9.72
CA ALA A 30 8.77 -7.40 8.99
C ALA A 30 9.92 -8.12 9.72
N ILE A 31 9.99 -7.95 11.03
CA ILE A 31 11.01 -8.63 11.86
C ILE A 31 10.84 -10.14 11.78
N ASN A 32 9.60 -10.63 11.79
CA ASN A 32 9.31 -12.06 11.74
C ASN A 32 9.49 -12.65 10.34
N HIS A 33 9.61 -11.81 9.31
CA HIS A 33 9.79 -12.25 7.92
C HIS A 33 10.97 -11.53 7.28
N PRO A 34 12.20 -11.73 7.80
CA PRO A 34 13.35 -10.92 7.34
C PRO A 34 13.68 -11.11 5.86
N ASN A 35 13.36 -12.27 5.28
CA ASN A 35 13.57 -12.53 3.85
C ASN A 35 12.45 -11.99 2.97
N GLN A 36 11.40 -11.41 3.59
CA GLN A 36 10.26 -10.82 2.90
C GLN A 36 9.97 -9.43 3.47
N TRP A 37 11.01 -8.74 3.92
CA TRP A 37 10.93 -7.43 4.58
C TRP A 37 10.06 -6.45 3.80
N GLU A 38 10.25 -6.39 2.49
CA GLU A 38 9.55 -5.48 1.59
C GLU A 38 8.03 -5.69 1.59
N TRP A 39 7.57 -6.90 1.94
CA TRP A 39 6.13 -7.22 1.94
C TRP A 39 5.44 -6.92 3.27
N TYR A 40 6.20 -6.42 4.26
CA TYR A 40 5.67 -6.09 5.59
C TYR A 40 6.03 -4.70 6.05
N ALA A 41 7.12 -4.15 5.53
CA ALA A 41 7.64 -2.86 5.97
C ALA A 41 6.84 -1.68 5.41
N ILE A 42 7.02 -0.53 6.03
CA ILE A 42 6.44 0.73 5.57
C ILE A 42 7.26 1.25 4.39
N TRP A 43 6.57 1.68 3.34
CA TRP A 43 7.17 2.40 2.21
C TRP A 43 6.80 3.87 2.36
N MET A 44 7.78 4.73 2.51
CA MET A 44 7.55 6.16 2.71
C MET A 44 7.29 6.86 1.38
N ILE A 45 6.33 7.78 1.37
CA ILE A 45 6.09 8.67 0.23
C ILE A 45 6.69 10.01 0.58
N GLU A 46 7.63 10.47 -0.24
CA GLU A 46 8.33 11.72 0.00
C GLU A 46 8.34 12.59 -1.24
N LEU A 47 8.27 13.90 -1.02
CA LEU A 47 8.50 14.86 -2.09
C LEU A 47 9.99 14.90 -2.43
N TRP A 48 10.33 15.52 -3.56
CA TRP A 48 11.72 15.63 -3.99
C TRP A 48 12.62 16.32 -2.97
N ASP A 49 12.07 17.19 -2.12
CA ASP A 49 12.82 17.86 -1.06
C ASP A 49 12.96 17.04 0.22
N GLY A 50 12.46 15.81 0.23
CA GLY A 50 12.52 14.91 1.38
C GLY A 50 11.35 15.01 2.33
N THR A 51 10.38 15.87 2.06
CA THR A 51 9.20 16.01 2.92
C THR A 51 8.37 14.73 2.87
N HIS A 52 8.12 14.12 4.02
CA HIS A 52 7.27 12.94 4.14
C HIS A 52 5.80 13.35 4.03
N ILE A 53 5.08 12.77 3.08
CA ILE A 53 3.68 13.12 2.82
C ILE A 53 2.69 11.96 2.95
N GLY A 54 3.19 10.75 3.18
CA GLY A 54 2.34 9.59 3.34
C GLY A 54 3.14 8.31 3.34
N ASP A 55 2.42 7.20 3.31
CA ASP A 55 3.06 5.89 3.29
C ASP A 55 2.19 4.87 2.59
N LEU A 56 2.84 3.76 2.21
CA LEU A 56 2.19 2.60 1.65
C LEU A 56 2.73 1.37 2.38
N CYS A 57 1.97 0.30 2.33
CA CYS A 57 2.44 -1.00 2.82
C CYS A 57 1.76 -2.10 2.04
N PHE A 58 2.43 -3.25 2.00
CA PHE A 58 1.78 -4.50 1.62
C PHE A 58 1.44 -5.23 2.91
N LYS A 59 0.40 -6.05 2.88
CA LYS A 59 -0.03 -6.85 4.03
C LYS A 59 0.45 -8.28 3.88
N GLY A 60 1.77 -8.44 3.69
CA GLY A 60 2.38 -9.73 3.46
C GLY A 60 2.22 -10.21 2.02
N ILE A 61 2.63 -11.43 1.77
CA ILE A 61 2.48 -12.08 0.45
C ILE A 61 2.16 -13.56 0.66
N THR A 62 1.23 -14.07 -0.14
CA THR A 62 0.87 -15.49 -0.08
C THR A 62 1.77 -16.31 -0.98
N GLU A 63 1.73 -17.64 -0.80
CA GLU A 63 2.48 -18.56 -1.66
C GLU A 63 2.04 -18.48 -3.12
N GLU A 64 0.76 -18.15 -3.35
CA GLU A 64 0.20 -17.99 -4.69
C GLU A 64 0.60 -16.68 -5.37
N GLY A 65 1.28 -15.80 -4.64
CA GLY A 65 1.73 -14.52 -5.19
C GLY A 65 0.70 -13.40 -5.08
N ASN A 66 -0.21 -13.49 -4.12
CA ASN A 66 -1.22 -12.47 -3.85
C ASN A 66 -0.78 -11.59 -2.68
N THR A 67 -0.96 -10.28 -2.83
CA THR A 67 -0.69 -9.33 -1.74
C THR A 67 -1.77 -8.25 -1.74
N GLU A 68 -1.96 -7.63 -0.60
CA GLU A 68 -2.88 -6.51 -0.46
C GLU A 68 -2.08 -5.25 -0.16
N ILE A 69 -2.45 -4.12 -0.79
CA ILE A 69 -1.80 -2.84 -0.58
C ILE A 69 -2.70 -1.92 0.25
N GLY A 70 -2.09 -1.21 1.20
CA GLY A 70 -2.73 -0.12 1.91
C GLY A 70 -1.91 1.15 1.75
N TYR A 71 -2.55 2.31 1.80
CA TYR A 71 -1.85 3.57 1.62
C TYR A 71 -2.59 4.73 2.28
N GLY A 72 -1.87 5.80 2.55
CA GLY A 72 -2.43 7.04 3.04
C GLY A 72 -1.55 8.22 2.64
N ILE A 73 -2.19 9.35 2.37
CA ILE A 73 -1.54 10.63 2.07
C ILE A 73 -2.00 11.63 3.11
N GLU A 74 -1.08 12.41 3.65
CA GLU A 74 -1.43 13.47 4.59
C GLU A 74 -2.42 14.45 3.97
N GLU A 75 -3.36 14.92 4.78
CA GLU A 75 -4.49 15.73 4.34
C GLU A 75 -4.07 16.92 3.48
N ASP A 76 -2.99 17.61 3.86
CA ASP A 76 -2.51 18.79 3.15
C ASP A 76 -2.00 18.48 1.74
N HIS A 77 -1.76 17.22 1.43
CA HIS A 77 -1.19 16.80 0.15
C HIS A 77 -2.15 15.95 -0.69
N GLN A 78 -3.38 15.80 -0.23
CA GLN A 78 -4.41 15.08 -0.97
C GLN A 78 -4.92 15.89 -2.16
N GLY A 79 -5.50 15.18 -3.15
CA GLY A 79 -6.09 15.81 -4.31
C GLY A 79 -5.10 16.29 -5.36
N ARG A 80 -3.84 15.89 -5.28
CA ARG A 80 -2.78 16.33 -6.21
C ARG A 80 -2.21 15.19 -7.07
N GLY A 81 -2.80 14.00 -7.00
CA GLY A 81 -2.34 12.85 -7.77
C GLY A 81 -1.21 12.05 -7.14
N TYR A 82 -0.73 12.43 -5.98
CA TYR A 82 0.38 11.72 -5.32
C TYR A 82 0.04 10.28 -4.96
N ALA A 83 -1.17 10.04 -4.47
CA ALA A 83 -1.60 8.69 -4.12
C ALA A 83 -1.62 7.78 -5.36
N THR A 84 -2.19 8.27 -6.46
CA THR A 84 -2.24 7.51 -7.72
C THR A 84 -0.84 7.19 -8.22
N GLU A 85 0.06 8.16 -8.20
CA GLU A 85 1.44 7.99 -8.64
C GLU A 85 2.18 6.96 -7.76
N ALA A 86 2.04 7.10 -6.43
CA ALA A 86 2.72 6.21 -5.49
C ALA A 86 2.19 4.78 -5.59
N VAL A 87 0.87 4.61 -5.61
CA VAL A 87 0.25 3.28 -5.73
C VAL A 87 0.66 2.63 -7.03
N SER A 88 0.58 3.36 -8.16
CA SER A 88 0.97 2.83 -9.47
C SER A 88 2.42 2.37 -9.49
N ALA A 89 3.32 3.19 -8.96
CA ALA A 89 4.74 2.87 -8.92
C ALA A 89 5.03 1.63 -8.06
N LEU A 90 4.40 1.53 -6.90
CA LEU A 90 4.65 0.41 -6.01
C LEU A 90 4.05 -0.89 -6.54
N VAL A 91 2.90 -0.82 -7.19
CA VAL A 91 2.28 -2.00 -7.81
C VAL A 91 3.12 -2.47 -9.00
N ASP A 92 3.65 -1.54 -9.81
CA ASP A 92 4.56 -1.89 -10.89
C ASP A 92 5.80 -2.60 -10.35
N TRP A 93 6.38 -2.07 -9.25
CA TRP A 93 7.49 -2.74 -8.58
C TRP A 93 7.11 -4.14 -8.12
N ALA A 94 5.93 -4.30 -7.52
CA ALA A 94 5.47 -5.61 -7.03
C ALA A 94 5.41 -6.63 -8.16
N PHE A 95 4.91 -6.24 -9.32
CA PHE A 95 4.82 -7.15 -10.47
C PHE A 95 6.18 -7.48 -11.09
N GLU A 96 7.22 -6.75 -10.78
CA GLU A 96 8.58 -7.09 -11.18
C GLU A 96 9.18 -8.18 -10.27
N GLN A 97 8.58 -8.42 -9.11
CA GLN A 97 9.07 -9.43 -8.17
C GLN A 97 8.63 -10.83 -8.60
N PRO A 98 9.51 -11.84 -8.44
CA PRO A 98 9.17 -13.20 -8.85
C PRO A 98 7.93 -13.74 -8.13
N GLY A 99 7.03 -14.35 -8.89
CA GLY A 99 5.87 -15.05 -8.34
C GLY A 99 4.68 -14.20 -7.97
N VAL A 100 4.76 -12.87 -8.08
CA VAL A 100 3.63 -11.99 -7.78
C VAL A 100 2.62 -12.04 -8.93
N THR A 101 1.38 -12.35 -8.62
CA THR A 101 0.32 -12.52 -9.62
C THR A 101 -0.80 -11.52 -9.49
N CYS A 102 -1.08 -11.02 -8.29
CA CYS A 102 -2.23 -10.16 -8.03
C CYS A 102 -1.99 -9.24 -6.85
N VAL A 103 -2.38 -7.98 -6.99
CA VAL A 103 -2.40 -7.02 -5.88
C VAL A 103 -3.85 -6.63 -5.65
N THR A 104 -4.32 -6.71 -4.40
CA THR A 104 -5.67 -6.29 -4.02
C THR A 104 -5.61 -5.06 -3.13
N ALA A 105 -6.73 -4.36 -3.02
CA ALA A 105 -6.88 -3.23 -2.11
C ALA A 105 -8.34 -3.11 -1.70
N GLU A 106 -8.56 -2.72 -0.45
CA GLU A 106 -9.89 -2.44 0.07
C GLU A 106 -10.04 -0.96 0.36
N THR A 107 -11.24 -0.44 0.23
CA THR A 107 -11.57 0.92 0.64
C THR A 107 -12.88 0.88 1.41
N GLU A 108 -13.15 1.93 2.19
CA GLU A 108 -14.49 2.12 2.71
C GLU A 108 -15.43 2.43 1.55
N GLU A 109 -16.67 1.93 1.63
CA GLU A 109 -17.67 2.11 0.58
C GLU A 109 -17.93 3.59 0.28
N SER A 110 -17.87 4.44 1.28
CA SER A 110 -18.08 5.88 1.15
C SER A 110 -16.85 6.64 0.64
N ASN A 111 -15.69 6.00 0.59
CA ASN A 111 -14.45 6.69 0.22
C ASN A 111 -14.25 6.70 -1.30
N ILE A 112 -14.97 7.60 -1.96
CA ILE A 112 -14.93 7.71 -3.42
C ILE A 112 -13.55 8.15 -3.91
N ALA A 113 -12.87 9.01 -3.18
CA ALA A 113 -11.53 9.47 -3.55
C ALA A 113 -10.56 8.31 -3.66
N SER A 114 -10.56 7.41 -2.67
CA SER A 114 -9.70 6.23 -2.69
C SER A 114 -10.06 5.26 -3.82
N GLN A 115 -11.36 5.07 -4.07
CA GLN A 115 -11.80 4.23 -5.19
C GLN A 115 -11.31 4.79 -6.52
N ASN A 116 -11.33 6.11 -6.69
CA ASN A 116 -10.83 6.75 -7.90
C ASN A 116 -9.31 6.57 -8.06
N VAL A 117 -8.56 6.66 -6.95
CA VAL A 117 -7.12 6.40 -6.96
C VAL A 117 -6.85 4.98 -7.47
N LEU A 118 -7.56 4.00 -6.94
CA LEU A 118 -7.38 2.60 -7.34
C LEU A 118 -7.72 2.39 -8.81
N LYS A 119 -8.81 2.95 -9.27
CA LYS A 119 -9.21 2.84 -10.69
C LYS A 119 -8.15 3.46 -11.61
N LYS A 120 -7.63 4.63 -11.27
CA LYS A 120 -6.58 5.28 -12.05
C LYS A 120 -5.28 4.48 -12.04
N ALA A 121 -5.02 3.75 -10.96
CA ALA A 121 -3.85 2.88 -10.85
C ALA A 121 -4.03 1.52 -11.53
N GLY A 122 -5.14 1.31 -12.20
CA GLY A 122 -5.38 0.10 -12.98
C GLY A 122 -6.11 -1.02 -12.23
N PHE A 123 -6.62 -0.74 -11.06
CA PHE A 123 -7.41 -1.71 -10.31
C PHE A 123 -8.85 -1.73 -10.80
N ILE A 124 -9.48 -2.89 -10.74
CA ILE A 124 -10.88 -3.05 -11.07
C ILE A 124 -11.64 -3.63 -9.88
N PRO A 125 -12.93 -3.26 -9.70
CA PRO A 125 -13.75 -3.85 -8.65
C PRO A 125 -13.91 -5.35 -8.88
N THR A 126 -13.80 -6.14 -7.81
CA THR A 126 -13.98 -7.59 -7.90
C THR A 126 -15.44 -8.02 -7.73
N GLY A 127 -16.29 -7.12 -7.24
CA GLY A 127 -17.66 -7.46 -6.84
C GLY A 127 -17.75 -8.06 -5.45
N LYS A 128 -16.63 -8.26 -4.78
CA LYS A 128 -16.58 -8.78 -3.43
C LYS A 128 -16.30 -7.67 -2.43
N PHE A 129 -16.58 -7.92 -1.16
CA PHE A 129 -16.32 -7.01 -0.07
C PHE A 129 -15.41 -7.69 0.94
N GLY A 130 -14.42 -6.94 1.44
CA GLY A 130 -13.62 -7.35 2.57
C GLY A 130 -14.14 -6.72 3.85
N GLU A 131 -13.32 -6.70 4.89
CA GLU A 131 -13.71 -6.15 6.19
C GLU A 131 -13.99 -4.64 6.14
N GLU A 132 -13.27 -3.90 5.29
CA GLU A 132 -13.42 -2.45 5.20
C GLU A 132 -14.46 -2.01 4.19
N GLY A 133 -14.70 -2.79 3.14
CA GLY A 133 -15.63 -2.43 2.07
C GLY A 133 -15.25 -3.07 0.75
N PRO A 134 -15.55 -2.40 -0.38
CA PRO A 134 -15.31 -2.98 -1.71
C PRO A 134 -13.86 -3.40 -1.92
N LEU A 135 -13.68 -4.57 -2.49
CA LEU A 135 -12.36 -5.12 -2.82
C LEU A 135 -12.05 -4.88 -4.29
N PHE A 136 -10.89 -4.32 -4.54
CA PHE A 136 -10.36 -4.05 -5.87
C PHE A 136 -9.16 -4.95 -6.12
N ALA A 137 -8.90 -5.27 -7.39
CA ALA A 137 -7.75 -6.09 -7.75
C ALA A 137 -7.12 -5.62 -9.05
N ARG A 138 -5.79 -5.76 -9.12
CA ARG A 138 -5.03 -5.61 -10.36
C ARG A 138 -4.19 -6.86 -10.52
N ARG A 139 -4.33 -7.53 -11.67
CA ARG A 139 -3.63 -8.77 -11.97
C ARG A 139 -2.48 -8.51 -12.91
N LYS A 140 -1.40 -9.26 -12.74
CA LYS A 140 -0.22 -9.14 -13.58
C LYS A 140 -0.58 -9.43 -15.04
N GLY A 141 -0.12 -8.58 -15.94
CA GLY A 141 -0.34 -8.75 -17.39
C GLY A 141 -1.68 -8.25 -17.91
N LYS A 142 -2.64 -7.92 -17.04
CA LYS A 142 -3.97 -7.47 -17.46
C LYS A 142 -4.02 -6.03 -17.88
N ARG A 143 -3.12 -5.18 -17.40
CA ARG A 143 -3.14 -3.76 -17.70
C ARG A 143 -2.98 -3.44 -19.20
N GLN A 144 -2.21 -4.26 -19.91
CA GLN A 144 -2.00 -4.05 -21.34
C GLN A 144 -3.27 -4.26 -22.16
N GLN A 145 -4.25 -4.93 -21.60
CA GLN A 145 -5.50 -5.27 -22.27
C GLN A 145 -6.54 -4.17 -22.17
N THR A 146 -6.25 -3.12 -21.42
CA THR A 146 -7.16 -2.00 -21.20
C THR A 146 -6.98 -0.87 -22.19
N ASN A 147 -6.07 -1.01 -23.07
CA ASN A 147 -5.76 0.01 -24.08
C ASN A 147 -6.91 0.30 -25.00
#